data_a38cf4ffcf06423e4f7af38c6d9aea94
#
_entry.id   a38cf4ffcf06423e4f7af38c6d9aea94
#
_cell.length_a   1.000
_cell.length_b   1.000
_cell.length_c   1.000
_cell.angle_alpha   90.00
_cell.angle_beta   90.00
_cell.angle_gamma   90.00
#
_symmetry.space_group_name_H-M   'P 1'
#
loop_
_entity.id
_entity.type
_entity.pdbx_description
1 polymer ?
#
loop_
_entity_poly.entity_id
_entity_poly.type
_entity_poly.pdbx_seq_one_letter_code
_entity_poly.pdbx_strand_id
1 'polypeptide(L)'
;MTLDLYADPIEVTKALVDIPSPSHHEEAIADAVEEALRGLDVEVARFGNTVCARTNRGMDSRVVLAGHIDTVPLADNVPHRMDTAEDGAEIMFGCGTVDMKSGMAVYLNAFAHLHESEELQHDLTVIAYEGEEVSLSLI
;
A
#
# COMPACT_ATOMS: atom_id res chain seq x y z
N MET A 1 2.34 12.85 -8.01
CA MET A 1 1.26 11.92 -8.38
C MET A 1 0.45 11.61 -7.13
N THR A 2 -0.85 11.78 -7.18
CA THR A 2 -1.73 11.50 -6.04
C THR A 2 -2.35 10.11 -6.23
N LEU A 3 -2.26 9.27 -5.20
CA LEU A 3 -2.93 7.97 -5.19
C LEU A 3 -4.43 8.18 -4.93
N ASP A 4 -5.27 7.53 -5.72
CA ASP A 4 -6.71 7.49 -5.47
C ASP A 4 -7.04 6.16 -4.78
N LEU A 5 -7.21 6.19 -3.46
CA LEU A 5 -7.47 4.99 -2.68
C LEU A 5 -8.87 4.42 -2.90
N TYR A 6 -9.78 5.19 -3.48
CA TYR A 6 -11.14 4.75 -3.81
C TYR A 6 -11.23 4.09 -5.19
N ALA A 7 -10.16 4.17 -5.99
CA ALA A 7 -10.14 3.55 -7.31
C ALA A 7 -10.16 2.01 -7.19
N ASP A 8 -10.37 1.34 -8.32
CA ASP A 8 -10.26 -0.11 -8.38
C ASP A 8 -8.89 -0.56 -7.83
N PRO A 9 -8.80 -1.61 -7.01
CA PRO A 9 -7.52 -2.08 -6.47
C PRO A 9 -6.45 -2.36 -7.52
N ILE A 10 -6.84 -2.72 -8.75
CA ILE A 10 -5.89 -2.89 -9.85
C ILE A 10 -5.25 -1.55 -10.21
N GLU A 11 -6.04 -0.49 -10.26
CA GLU A 11 -5.52 0.86 -10.56
C GLU A 11 -4.62 1.38 -9.43
N VAL A 12 -4.99 1.11 -8.17
CA VAL A 12 -4.13 1.44 -7.02
C VAL A 12 -2.82 0.66 -7.09
N THR A 13 -2.87 -0.62 -7.46
CA THR A 13 -1.66 -1.44 -7.63
C THR A 13 -0.75 -0.86 -8.71
N LYS A 14 -1.29 -0.50 -9.88
CA LYS A 14 -0.51 0.13 -10.95
C LYS A 14 0.21 1.38 -10.44
N ALA A 15 -0.51 2.25 -9.73
CA ALA A 15 0.06 3.48 -9.20
C ALA A 15 1.18 3.22 -8.20
N LEU A 16 1.03 2.24 -7.31
CA LEU A 16 2.06 1.88 -6.34
C LEU A 16 3.29 1.26 -7.02
N VAL A 17 3.06 0.36 -7.99
CA VAL A 17 4.17 -0.29 -8.74
C VAL A 17 5.00 0.75 -9.49
N ASP A 18 4.35 1.78 -10.03
CA ASP A 18 5.02 2.82 -10.81
C ASP A 18 5.84 3.81 -9.98
N ILE A 19 5.77 3.71 -8.64
CA ILE A 19 6.66 4.44 -7.74
C ILE A 19 7.80 3.51 -7.33
N PRO A 20 9.01 3.67 -7.87
CA PRO A 20 10.14 2.81 -7.48
C PRO A 20 10.42 2.91 -5.99
N SER A 21 10.53 1.78 -5.31
CA SER A 21 10.77 1.76 -3.86
C SER A 21 11.64 0.58 -3.41
N PRO A 22 12.82 0.37 -4.02
CA PRO A 22 13.72 -0.65 -3.48
C PRO A 22 14.09 -0.31 -2.04
N SER A 23 14.36 -1.32 -1.23
CA SER A 23 14.69 -1.14 0.19
C SER A 23 15.75 -0.07 0.39
N HIS A 24 15.57 0.78 1.38
CA HIS A 24 16.34 1.99 1.71
C HIS A 24 16.04 3.20 0.82
N HIS A 25 15.13 3.08 -0.15
CA HIS A 25 14.71 4.15 -1.06
C HIS A 25 13.18 4.27 -1.10
N GLU A 26 12.53 4.20 0.06
CA GLU A 26 11.06 4.16 0.17
C GLU A 26 10.44 5.54 0.36
N GLU A 27 11.19 6.62 0.31
CA GLU A 27 10.69 7.96 0.61
C GLU A 27 9.53 8.36 -0.32
N ALA A 28 9.68 8.19 -1.62
CA ALA A 28 8.68 8.62 -2.60
C ALA A 28 7.34 7.88 -2.42
N ILE A 29 7.38 6.56 -2.23
CA ILE A 29 6.15 5.78 -2.03
C ILE A 29 5.51 6.10 -0.68
N ALA A 30 6.32 6.29 0.36
CA ALA A 30 5.82 6.69 1.68
C ALA A 30 5.15 8.06 1.61
N ASP A 31 5.73 9.02 0.90
CA ASP A 31 5.13 10.34 0.68
C ASP A 31 3.77 10.23 -0.01
N ALA A 32 3.68 9.41 -1.06
CA ALA A 32 2.44 9.21 -1.81
C ALA A 32 1.35 8.57 -0.95
N VAL A 33 1.71 7.55 -0.17
CA VAL A 33 0.78 6.87 0.75
C VAL A 33 0.32 7.82 1.86
N GLU A 34 1.25 8.56 2.46
CA GLU A 34 0.92 9.54 3.49
C GLU A 34 -0.04 10.62 2.96
N GLU A 35 0.25 11.19 1.80
CA GLU A 35 -0.62 12.20 1.18
C GLU A 35 -2.04 11.66 0.97
N ALA A 36 -2.15 10.45 0.42
CA ALA A 36 -3.45 9.83 0.16
C ALA A 36 -4.23 9.57 1.45
N LEU A 37 -3.57 9.05 2.49
CA LEU A 37 -4.21 8.77 3.78
C LEU A 37 -4.62 10.05 4.51
N ARG A 38 -3.82 11.12 4.43
CA ARG A 38 -4.19 12.41 5.03
C ARG A 38 -5.38 13.07 4.34
N GLY A 39 -5.72 12.64 3.15
CA GLY A 39 -6.98 13.05 2.48
C GLY A 39 -8.23 12.41 3.07
N LEU A 40 -8.09 11.40 3.93
CA LEU A 40 -9.20 10.78 4.64
C LEU A 40 -9.37 11.43 6.02
N ASP A 41 -10.58 11.31 6.60
CA ASP A 41 -10.85 11.82 7.95
C ASP A 41 -10.41 10.79 9.00
N VAL A 42 -9.10 10.60 9.14
CA VAL A 42 -8.48 9.63 10.04
C VAL A 42 -7.20 10.21 10.64
N GLU A 43 -6.72 9.60 11.73
CA GLU A 43 -5.41 9.94 12.29
C GLU A 43 -4.32 9.30 11.42
N VAL A 44 -3.32 10.10 11.04
CA VAL A 44 -2.17 9.64 10.26
C VAL A 44 -0.89 10.00 10.99
N ALA A 45 0.04 9.05 11.07
CA ALA A 45 1.36 9.25 11.64
C ALA A 45 2.42 8.70 10.70
N ARG A 46 3.59 9.31 10.72
CA ARG A 46 4.73 8.88 9.93
C ARG A 46 5.95 8.67 10.82
N PHE A 47 6.61 7.53 10.66
CA PHE A 47 7.83 7.16 11.39
C PHE A 47 8.87 6.70 10.36
N GLY A 48 9.86 7.55 10.07
CA GLY A 48 10.77 7.29 8.95
C GLY A 48 9.99 7.22 7.64
N ASN A 49 10.04 6.10 6.96
CA ASN A 49 9.23 5.83 5.77
C ASN A 49 8.09 4.84 6.03
N THR A 50 7.72 4.64 7.29
CA THR A 50 6.54 3.87 7.69
C THR A 50 5.39 4.83 7.93
N VAL A 51 4.24 4.57 7.30
CA VAL A 51 3.03 5.39 7.41
C VAL A 51 1.94 4.57 8.07
N CYS A 52 1.31 5.13 9.10
CA CYS A 52 0.20 4.52 9.81
C CYS A 52 -1.02 5.41 9.72
N ALA A 53 -2.18 4.80 9.51
CA ALA A 53 -3.46 5.52 9.61
C ALA A 53 -4.43 4.69 10.42
N ARG A 54 -5.27 5.34 11.21
CA ARG A 54 -6.24 4.62 12.04
C ARG A 54 -7.54 5.38 12.20
N THR A 55 -8.62 4.63 12.31
CA THR A 55 -9.88 5.14 12.83
C THR A 55 -9.82 5.19 14.34
N ASN A 56 -10.65 6.02 14.94
CA ASN A 56 -10.76 6.12 16.41
C ASN A 56 -12.22 6.34 16.77
N ARG A 57 -13.05 5.34 16.50
CA ARG A 57 -14.50 5.39 16.70
C ARG A 57 -14.91 4.83 18.07
N GLY A 58 -13.94 4.43 18.90
CA GLY A 58 -14.20 3.92 20.25
C GLY A 58 -14.80 2.51 20.27
N MET A 59 -14.51 1.71 19.26
CA MET A 59 -15.00 0.34 19.19
C MET A 59 -14.21 -0.59 20.13
N ASP A 60 -14.83 -1.71 20.53
CA ASP A 60 -14.25 -2.64 21.52
C ASP A 60 -12.98 -3.34 21.01
N SER A 61 -12.81 -3.43 19.71
CA SER A 61 -11.68 -4.13 19.11
C SER A 61 -11.14 -3.37 17.90
N ARG A 62 -9.95 -3.76 17.48
CA ARG A 62 -9.25 -3.15 16.34
C ARG A 62 -8.65 -4.22 15.44
N VAL A 63 -8.80 -4.05 14.15
CA VAL A 63 -8.14 -4.87 13.13
C VAL A 63 -6.99 -4.05 12.54
N VAL A 64 -5.82 -4.65 12.44
CA VAL A 64 -4.63 -4.04 11.85
C VAL A 64 -4.31 -4.72 10.53
N LEU A 65 -4.22 -3.92 9.47
CA LEU A 65 -3.80 -4.35 8.14
C LEU A 65 -2.38 -3.83 7.94
N ALA A 66 -1.40 -4.69 8.06
CA ALA A 66 0.01 -4.29 7.96
C ALA A 66 0.65 -4.91 6.72
N GLY A 67 1.32 -4.09 5.93
CA GLY A 67 2.05 -4.53 4.74
C GLY A 67 3.23 -3.62 4.46
N HIS A 68 4.19 -4.13 3.70
CA HIS A 68 5.40 -3.37 3.38
C HIS A 68 5.28 -2.67 2.03
N ILE A 69 6.04 -1.59 1.88
CA ILE A 69 6.05 -0.75 0.67
C ILE A 69 7.36 -0.77 -0.08
N ASP A 70 8.38 -1.43 0.47
CA ASP A 70 9.64 -1.62 -0.22
C ASP A 70 9.61 -2.86 -1.11
N THR A 71 10.55 -2.91 -2.03
CA THR A 71 10.74 -4.03 -2.94
C THR A 71 12.19 -4.49 -2.93
N VAL A 72 12.44 -5.66 -3.51
CA VAL A 72 13.77 -6.09 -3.89
C VAL A 72 14.37 -5.09 -4.91
N PRO A 73 15.69 -5.15 -5.18
CA PRO A 73 16.27 -4.27 -6.19
C PRO A 73 15.56 -4.38 -7.54
N LEU A 74 15.45 -3.22 -8.21
CA LEU A 74 14.79 -3.15 -9.51
C LEU A 74 15.58 -3.92 -10.58
N ALA A 75 14.87 -4.55 -11.50
CA ALA A 75 15.45 -5.35 -12.59
C ALA A 75 14.83 -4.94 -13.93
N ASP A 76 14.80 -3.64 -14.21
CA ASP A 76 14.20 -3.06 -15.42
C ASP A 76 12.71 -3.43 -15.55
N ASN A 77 12.00 -3.42 -14.42
CA ASN A 77 10.63 -3.86 -14.29
C ASN A 77 9.73 -2.81 -13.64
N VAL A 78 10.02 -1.54 -13.83
CA VAL A 78 9.21 -0.38 -13.51
C VAL A 78 9.28 0.56 -14.71
N PRO A 79 8.18 1.15 -15.19
CA PRO A 79 6.80 1.03 -14.69
C PRO A 79 6.15 -0.34 -14.98
N HIS A 80 4.95 -0.52 -14.46
CA HIS A 80 4.18 -1.73 -14.72
C HIS A 80 3.92 -1.92 -16.22
N ARG A 81 3.67 -3.16 -16.61
CA ARG A 81 3.26 -3.51 -17.97
C ARG A 81 2.11 -4.48 -17.90
N MET A 82 1.09 -4.23 -18.70
CA MET A 82 -0.05 -5.13 -18.82
C MET A 82 0.13 -6.05 -20.00
N ASP A 83 -0.31 -7.28 -19.88
CA ASP A 83 -0.29 -8.28 -20.96
C ASP A 83 -1.51 -9.20 -20.80
N THR A 84 -1.70 -10.09 -21.77
CA THR A 84 -2.79 -11.05 -21.75
C THR A 84 -2.21 -12.46 -21.84
N ALA A 85 -2.62 -13.34 -20.94
CA ALA A 85 -2.23 -14.74 -20.95
C ALA A 85 -2.93 -15.52 -22.07
N GLU A 86 -2.47 -16.74 -22.33
CA GLU A 86 -3.05 -17.59 -23.37
C GLU A 86 -4.54 -17.89 -23.11
N ASP A 87 -4.96 -17.96 -21.85
CA ASP A 87 -6.35 -18.18 -21.47
C ASP A 87 -7.22 -16.92 -21.48
N GLY A 88 -6.65 -15.77 -21.90
CA GLY A 88 -7.34 -14.49 -21.95
C GLY A 88 -7.28 -13.69 -20.66
N ALA A 89 -6.65 -14.19 -19.60
CA ALA A 89 -6.52 -13.46 -18.34
C ALA A 89 -5.56 -12.28 -18.50
N GLU A 90 -5.91 -11.15 -17.88
CA GLU A 90 -5.00 -10.01 -17.82
C GLU A 90 -3.89 -10.27 -16.81
N ILE A 91 -2.67 -9.92 -17.16
CA ILE A 91 -1.47 -10.09 -16.33
C ILE A 91 -0.79 -8.74 -16.18
N MET A 92 -0.40 -8.41 -14.93
CA MET A 92 0.42 -7.24 -14.64
C MET A 92 1.83 -7.66 -14.30
N PHE A 93 2.80 -7.13 -15.03
CA PHE A 93 4.22 -7.29 -14.75
C PHE A 93 4.76 -6.03 -14.10
N GLY A 94 5.59 -6.19 -13.09
CA GLY A 94 6.24 -5.06 -12.44
C GLY A 94 6.85 -5.46 -11.11
N CYS A 95 7.83 -4.69 -10.65
CA CYS A 95 8.47 -4.92 -9.36
C CYS A 95 7.47 -4.67 -8.24
N GLY A 96 7.24 -5.69 -7.41
CA GLY A 96 6.31 -5.60 -6.28
C GLY A 96 4.87 -5.93 -6.60
N THR A 97 4.52 -6.34 -7.83
CA THR A 97 3.13 -6.71 -8.18
C THR A 97 2.61 -7.85 -7.32
N VAL A 98 3.47 -8.77 -6.92
CA VAL A 98 3.12 -9.91 -6.07
C VAL A 98 3.49 -9.66 -4.62
N ASP A 99 4.67 -9.12 -4.37
CA ASP A 99 5.26 -8.93 -3.04
C ASP A 99 5.71 -7.48 -2.85
N MET A 100 4.87 -6.67 -2.22
CA MET A 100 3.47 -6.94 -1.90
C MET A 100 2.56 -5.74 -2.23
N LYS A 101 2.91 -4.97 -3.27
CA LYS A 101 2.15 -3.75 -3.63
C LYS A 101 0.69 -4.06 -3.99
N SER A 102 0.40 -5.24 -4.54
CA SER A 102 -1.00 -5.64 -4.76
C SER A 102 -1.74 -5.84 -3.44
N GLY A 103 -1.10 -6.48 -2.46
CA GLY A 103 -1.68 -6.62 -1.12
C GLY A 103 -1.86 -5.28 -0.43
N MET A 104 -0.87 -4.38 -0.53
CA MET A 104 -0.98 -3.02 -0.01
C MET A 104 -2.11 -2.24 -0.67
N ALA A 105 -2.28 -2.37 -1.98
CA ALA A 105 -3.36 -1.72 -2.71
C ALA A 105 -4.73 -2.16 -2.16
N VAL A 106 -4.90 -3.46 -1.91
CA VAL A 106 -6.13 -3.99 -1.32
C VAL A 106 -6.35 -3.43 0.09
N TYR A 107 -5.31 -3.39 0.93
CA TYR A 107 -5.42 -2.86 2.28
C TYR A 107 -5.79 -1.38 2.29
N LEU A 108 -5.13 -0.58 1.47
CA LEU A 108 -5.39 0.87 1.38
C LEU A 108 -6.79 1.15 0.84
N ASN A 109 -7.21 0.41 -0.19
CA ASN A 109 -8.54 0.52 -0.77
C ASN A 109 -9.62 0.14 0.23
N ALA A 110 -9.44 -1.00 0.92
CA ALA A 110 -10.38 -1.45 1.94
C ALA A 110 -10.47 -0.43 3.08
N PHE A 111 -9.34 0.09 3.56
CA PHE A 111 -9.31 1.10 4.61
C PHE A 111 -10.07 2.37 4.19
N ALA A 112 -9.84 2.85 2.96
CA ALA A 112 -10.54 4.03 2.45
C ALA A 112 -12.06 3.83 2.39
N HIS A 113 -12.51 2.69 1.88
CA HIS A 113 -13.94 2.39 1.78
C HIS A 113 -14.61 2.14 3.14
N LEU A 114 -13.89 1.57 4.11
CA LEU A 114 -14.48 1.12 5.38
C LEU A 114 -14.38 2.16 6.49
N HIS A 115 -13.46 3.12 6.44
CA HIS A 115 -13.21 4.02 7.58
C HIS A 115 -14.44 4.85 7.99
N GLU A 116 -15.36 5.12 7.08
CA GLU A 116 -16.59 5.87 7.33
C GLU A 116 -17.84 4.98 7.36
N SER A 117 -17.70 3.67 7.14
CA SER A 117 -18.85 2.78 7.06
C SER A 117 -19.61 2.69 8.37
N GLU A 118 -20.93 2.83 8.33
CA GLU A 118 -21.79 2.61 9.49
C GLU A 118 -21.82 1.16 9.93
N GLU A 119 -21.47 0.23 9.05
CA GLU A 119 -21.43 -1.21 9.32
C GLU A 119 -20.12 -1.68 9.94
N LEU A 120 -19.15 -0.78 10.10
CA LEU A 120 -17.85 -1.10 10.68
C LEU A 120 -18.02 -1.58 12.13
N GLN A 121 -17.53 -2.78 12.46
CA GLN A 121 -17.65 -3.38 13.79
C GLN A 121 -16.37 -3.34 14.59
N HIS A 122 -15.25 -2.97 13.98
CA HIS A 122 -13.94 -2.86 14.59
C HIS A 122 -13.29 -1.57 14.15
N ASP A 123 -12.56 -0.91 15.03
CA ASP A 123 -11.67 0.14 14.56
C ASP A 123 -10.59 -0.45 13.66
N LEU A 124 -10.09 0.34 12.72
CA LEU A 124 -9.12 -0.10 11.73
C LEU A 124 -7.82 0.67 11.86
N THR A 125 -6.72 -0.03 11.68
CA THR A 125 -5.40 0.55 11.46
C THR A 125 -4.81 -0.04 10.19
N VAL A 126 -4.25 0.80 9.32
CA VAL A 126 -3.42 0.36 8.22
C VAL A 126 -1.99 0.82 8.48
N ILE A 127 -1.03 -0.07 8.27
CA ILE A 127 0.39 0.20 8.44
C ILE A 127 1.08 -0.15 7.12
N ALA A 128 1.70 0.86 6.51
CA ALA A 128 2.54 0.70 5.33
C ALA A 128 3.99 0.90 5.78
N TYR A 129 4.73 -0.20 5.97
CA TYR A 129 6.04 -0.13 6.61
C TYR A 129 7.19 -0.34 5.63
N GLU A 130 8.35 0.22 5.99
CA GLU A 130 9.58 0.15 5.22
C GLU A 130 10.44 -1.06 5.60
N GLY A 131 11.37 -1.44 4.73
CA GLY A 131 12.52 -2.25 5.10
C GLY A 131 12.26 -3.72 5.33
N GLU A 132 11.22 -4.30 4.75
CA GLU A 132 10.94 -5.73 4.89
C GLU A 132 11.94 -6.60 4.13
N GLU A 133 12.36 -6.15 2.96
CA GLU A 133 13.23 -6.90 2.03
C GLU A 133 14.72 -6.78 2.36
N VAL A 134 15.06 -6.34 3.57
CA VAL A 134 16.47 -6.22 3.99
C VAL A 134 16.98 -7.55 4.56
N SER A 135 18.29 -7.77 4.42
CA SER A 135 18.93 -8.96 5.00
C SER A 135 18.96 -8.89 6.53
N LEU A 136 18.65 -10.00 7.18
CA LEU A 136 18.76 -10.11 8.64
C LEU A 136 20.16 -9.81 9.16
N SER A 137 21.19 -9.99 8.33
CA SER A 137 22.58 -9.68 8.71
C SER A 137 22.85 -8.19 8.87
N LEU A 138 21.90 -7.34 8.47
CA LEU A 138 21.99 -5.88 8.60
C LEU A 138 21.28 -5.35 9.86
N ILE A 139 20.67 -6.23 10.63
CA ILE A 139 19.98 -5.86 11.86
C ILE A 139 20.98 -6.03 13.08
#